data_dd777a266bc37dd461042dbdc59325e5
#
_entry.id   dd777a266bc37dd461042dbdc59325e5
#
_cell.length_a   1.000
_cell.length_b   1.000
_cell.length_c   1.000
_cell.angle_alpha   90.00
_cell.angle_beta   90.00
_cell.angle_gamma   90.00
#
_symmetry.space_group_name_H-M   'P 1'
#
loop_
_entity.id
_entity.type
_entity.pdbx_description
1 polymer ?
#
loop_
_entity_poly.entity_id
_entity_poly.type
_entity_poly.pdbx_seq_one_letter_code
_entity_poly.pdbx_strand_id
1 'polypeptide(L)'
;MGRKRVWYAIAGLLLGIYLLVSILTEKGPVLTACSDILRFLLPLATIFALGRHLTATRGREKAFWALIMAGVALWLAPQIWRLWYEVVTKVSRPESSLIHIVLFLHVIPFMAALALRPHYRQNERKLYLHFLDTGMLLLWWIYLYLFMIEAWQLKGLAGPQLSNLYFGVLYFMQNIVLAFGAGILFLRSGRAWKSIYGSIFLSATVYAFGTLLLDREIFHSSYHTSGISDAAIVAAMMFFVGIGLQETAPAPSISVEESVMSGYSIWQGRLAMLALISMPCMALGIIYFSHAPYAVTLFRFKVSFGAVIVLSLLIAFKQMLLNRELARLLQQSQETISKEKHLQDHLVSSEKMAALGQLVAGAAHEINNPLTAILGYSDLLEEDTALREETRSLVQKIGQQARRTKRLVENLLNFAQQTPAEKTSVHINALLNNAVQLREPDLSGKKIKLKVKLEPDLPRIRGDSNQLLQVFLHMMNNAVDALQEAGGGVLTITTQSQGNWVTIRISDTGLGIQEPQKIFDPFYTTKPVGKGTGLGLSACYGIVQDHGGEIKCENNPNGGATFVVKLPAEVQPADSPPSSAAPAGQ
;
A
#
# COMPACT_ATOMS: atom_id res chain seq x y z
N MET A 1 -6.63 -36.16 1.37
CA MET A 1 -5.66 -37.02 2.10
C MET A 1 -5.45 -38.41 1.48
N GLY A 2 -6.46 -38.99 0.81
CA GLY A 2 -6.39 -40.35 0.25
C GLY A 2 -5.36 -40.57 -0.86
N ARG A 3 -5.36 -39.71 -1.91
CA ARG A 3 -4.50 -39.90 -3.11
C ARG A 3 -3.01 -39.90 -2.80
N LYS A 4 -2.54 -39.04 -1.89
CA LYS A 4 -1.13 -38.96 -1.49
C LYS A 4 -0.68 -40.21 -0.71
N ARG A 5 -1.49 -40.72 0.21
CA ARG A 5 -1.18 -41.94 0.95
C ARG A 5 -1.11 -43.15 0.03
N VAL A 6 -2.08 -43.26 -0.89
CA VAL A 6 -2.08 -44.31 -1.90
C VAL A 6 -0.82 -44.22 -2.79
N TRP A 7 -0.44 -43.02 -3.21
CA TRP A 7 0.79 -42.83 -3.98
C TRP A 7 2.05 -43.30 -3.24
N TYR A 8 2.24 -42.90 -1.96
CA TYR A 8 3.43 -43.33 -1.22
C TYR A 8 3.45 -44.85 -0.95
N ALA A 9 2.31 -45.48 -0.80
CA ALA A 9 2.22 -46.92 -0.73
C ALA A 9 2.66 -47.58 -2.07
N ILE A 10 2.15 -47.06 -3.20
CA ILE A 10 2.54 -47.50 -4.55
C ILE A 10 4.03 -47.23 -4.80
N ALA A 11 4.52 -46.03 -4.44
CA ALA A 11 5.92 -45.66 -4.59
C ALA A 11 6.87 -46.58 -3.77
N GLY A 12 6.48 -46.89 -2.51
CA GLY A 12 7.20 -47.82 -1.67
C GLY A 12 7.23 -49.23 -2.25
N LEU A 13 6.10 -49.71 -2.79
CA LEU A 13 6.04 -51.01 -3.47
C LEU A 13 6.90 -51.03 -4.75
N LEU A 14 6.79 -50.00 -5.60
CA LEU A 14 7.60 -49.89 -6.82
C LEU A 14 9.12 -49.84 -6.50
N LEU A 15 9.52 -49.08 -5.48
CA LEU A 15 10.88 -48.97 -5.03
C LEU A 15 11.39 -50.33 -4.47
N GLY A 16 10.54 -51.02 -3.69
CA GLY A 16 10.81 -52.35 -3.19
C GLY A 16 11.00 -53.37 -4.29
N ILE A 17 10.12 -53.38 -5.30
CA ILE A 17 10.26 -54.23 -6.48
C ILE A 17 11.52 -53.88 -7.26
N TYR A 18 11.81 -52.60 -7.46
CA TYR A 18 13.01 -52.12 -8.15
C TYR A 18 14.28 -52.63 -7.46
N LEU A 19 14.38 -52.50 -6.15
CA LEU A 19 15.51 -52.96 -5.36
C LEU A 19 15.62 -54.47 -5.41
N LEU A 20 14.52 -55.20 -5.26
CA LEU A 20 14.49 -56.67 -5.32
C LEU A 20 14.97 -57.16 -6.68
N VAL A 21 14.48 -56.58 -7.79
CA VAL A 21 14.92 -56.92 -9.14
C VAL A 21 16.39 -56.55 -9.34
N SER A 22 16.85 -55.40 -8.82
CA SER A 22 18.26 -54.98 -8.88
C SER A 22 19.22 -55.93 -8.15
N ILE A 23 18.74 -56.64 -7.10
CA ILE A 23 19.55 -57.60 -6.33
C ILE A 23 19.50 -59.01 -6.94
N LEU A 24 18.35 -59.42 -7.46
CA LEU A 24 18.12 -60.81 -7.91
C LEU A 24 18.46 -61.04 -9.40
N THR A 25 18.47 -59.99 -10.24
CA THR A 25 18.79 -60.15 -11.66
C THR A 25 20.24 -59.84 -11.96
N GLU A 26 20.85 -60.61 -12.86
CA GLU A 26 22.15 -60.25 -13.41
C GLU A 26 22.08 -58.92 -14.12
N LYS A 27 23.17 -58.14 -13.97
CA LYS A 27 23.31 -56.82 -14.56
C LYS A 27 23.26 -56.92 -16.08
N GLY A 28 22.13 -56.43 -16.66
CA GLY A 28 21.89 -56.59 -18.09
C GLY A 28 21.06 -55.42 -18.68
N PRO A 29 20.88 -55.37 -20.00
CA PRO A 29 20.20 -54.28 -20.70
C PRO A 29 18.74 -54.06 -20.26
N VAL A 30 18.08 -55.12 -19.79
CA VAL A 30 16.68 -55.01 -19.32
C VAL A 30 16.56 -54.18 -18.06
N LEU A 31 17.50 -54.38 -17.10
CA LEU A 31 17.49 -53.65 -15.84
C LEU A 31 17.86 -52.18 -16.05
N THR A 32 18.78 -51.90 -16.97
CA THR A 32 19.12 -50.54 -17.41
C THR A 32 17.89 -49.84 -18.03
N ALA A 33 17.19 -50.50 -18.96
CA ALA A 33 15.98 -49.94 -19.58
C ALA A 33 14.87 -49.65 -18.54
N CYS A 34 14.66 -50.53 -17.56
CA CYS A 34 13.72 -50.30 -16.48
C CYS A 34 14.05 -49.05 -15.66
N SER A 35 15.34 -48.86 -15.30
CA SER A 35 15.81 -47.66 -14.59
C SER A 35 15.56 -46.37 -15.41
N ASP A 36 15.92 -46.40 -16.68
CA ASP A 36 15.78 -45.24 -17.57
C ASP A 36 14.31 -44.89 -17.83
N ILE A 37 13.45 -45.89 -17.98
CA ILE A 37 11.99 -45.66 -18.09
C ILE A 37 11.45 -45.02 -16.82
N LEU A 38 11.81 -45.47 -15.63
CA LEU A 38 11.36 -44.86 -14.38
C LEU A 38 11.87 -43.44 -14.24
N ARG A 39 13.11 -43.15 -14.55
CA ARG A 39 13.72 -41.81 -14.53
C ARG A 39 13.07 -40.84 -15.52
N PHE A 40 12.49 -41.35 -16.60
CA PHE A 40 11.73 -40.58 -17.57
C PHE A 40 10.27 -40.36 -17.12
N LEU A 41 9.59 -41.44 -16.71
CA LEU A 41 8.15 -41.39 -16.39
C LEU A 41 7.85 -40.59 -15.11
N LEU A 42 8.70 -40.66 -14.08
CA LEU A 42 8.44 -39.98 -12.82
C LEU A 42 8.46 -38.44 -12.92
N PRO A 43 9.47 -37.80 -13.55
CA PRO A 43 9.41 -36.36 -13.80
C PRO A 43 8.25 -35.95 -14.70
N LEU A 44 7.94 -36.75 -15.73
CA LEU A 44 6.80 -36.52 -16.63
C LEU A 44 5.48 -36.54 -15.85
N ALA A 45 5.26 -37.56 -15.01
CA ALA A 45 4.10 -37.66 -14.14
C ALA A 45 4.01 -36.49 -13.15
N THR A 46 5.17 -36.02 -12.66
CA THR A 46 5.24 -34.84 -11.80
C THR A 46 4.76 -33.59 -12.52
N ILE A 47 5.19 -33.35 -13.77
CA ILE A 47 4.79 -32.20 -14.59
C ILE A 47 3.25 -32.20 -14.79
N PHE A 48 2.68 -33.36 -15.15
CA PHE A 48 1.23 -33.50 -15.28
C PHE A 48 0.47 -33.24 -13.97
N ALA A 49 1.00 -33.78 -12.86
CA ALA A 49 0.39 -33.57 -11.54
C ALA A 49 0.45 -32.10 -11.08
N LEU A 50 1.54 -31.38 -11.42
CA LEU A 50 1.73 -29.95 -11.12
C LEU A 50 0.86 -29.03 -12.01
N GLY A 51 0.51 -29.45 -13.23
CA GLY A 51 -0.27 -28.64 -14.18
C GLY A 51 -1.58 -28.13 -13.59
N ARG A 52 -2.28 -28.93 -12.77
CA ARG A 52 -3.51 -28.52 -12.09
C ARG A 52 -3.30 -27.40 -11.06
N HIS A 53 -2.13 -27.35 -10.39
CA HIS A 53 -1.82 -26.28 -9.44
C HIS A 53 -1.63 -24.94 -10.15
N LEU A 54 -1.03 -24.95 -11.35
CA LEU A 54 -0.84 -23.75 -12.17
C LEU A 54 -2.16 -23.11 -12.62
N THR A 55 -3.18 -23.94 -12.90
CA THR A 55 -4.51 -23.46 -13.31
C THR A 55 -5.35 -23.00 -12.10
N ALA A 56 -5.13 -23.60 -10.93
CA ALA A 56 -5.93 -23.36 -9.72
C ALA A 56 -5.41 -22.21 -8.85
N THR A 57 -4.16 -21.75 -9.05
CA THR A 57 -3.50 -20.76 -8.18
C THR A 57 -3.20 -19.45 -8.92
N ARG A 58 -2.98 -18.37 -8.16
CA ARG A 58 -2.65 -17.02 -8.69
C ARG A 58 -1.46 -16.42 -7.92
N GLY A 59 -0.90 -15.36 -8.46
CA GLY A 59 0.17 -14.58 -7.83
C GLY A 59 1.41 -15.44 -7.47
N ARG A 60 1.89 -15.30 -6.24
CA ARG A 60 3.11 -15.99 -5.75
C ARG A 60 2.99 -17.51 -5.71
N GLU A 61 1.82 -18.02 -5.40
CA GLU A 61 1.59 -19.45 -5.37
C GLU A 61 1.72 -20.05 -6.77
N LYS A 62 1.17 -19.40 -7.79
CA LYS A 62 1.36 -19.78 -9.18
C LYS A 62 2.83 -19.75 -9.58
N ALA A 63 3.56 -18.70 -9.19
CA ALA A 63 5.00 -18.60 -9.45
C ALA A 63 5.80 -19.72 -8.77
N PHE A 64 5.45 -20.10 -7.53
CA PHE A 64 6.05 -21.22 -6.83
C PHE A 64 5.87 -22.52 -7.60
N TRP A 65 4.64 -22.86 -8.01
CA TRP A 65 4.34 -24.06 -8.77
C TRP A 65 4.99 -24.05 -10.15
N ALA A 66 5.06 -22.89 -10.81
CA ALA A 66 5.74 -22.74 -12.10
C ALA A 66 7.25 -23.00 -11.97
N LEU A 67 7.90 -22.53 -10.92
CA LEU A 67 9.31 -22.76 -10.64
C LEU A 67 9.59 -24.22 -10.30
N ILE A 68 8.76 -24.87 -9.48
CA ILE A 68 8.87 -26.31 -9.22
C ILE A 68 8.74 -27.09 -10.52
N MET A 69 7.77 -26.76 -11.37
CA MET A 69 7.59 -27.42 -12.66
C MET A 69 8.79 -27.18 -13.60
N ALA A 70 9.33 -25.97 -13.63
CA ALA A 70 10.53 -25.64 -14.43
C ALA A 70 11.76 -26.47 -13.98
N GLY A 71 11.96 -26.62 -12.67
CA GLY A 71 13.02 -27.48 -12.13
C GLY A 71 12.87 -28.94 -12.54
N VAL A 72 11.64 -29.47 -12.46
CA VAL A 72 11.36 -30.85 -12.92
C VAL A 72 11.52 -30.99 -14.43
N ALA A 73 11.14 -30.00 -15.21
CA ALA A 73 11.32 -30.01 -16.68
C ALA A 73 12.81 -30.00 -17.07
N LEU A 74 13.62 -29.19 -16.39
CA LEU A 74 15.09 -29.22 -16.56
C LEU A 74 15.68 -30.56 -16.10
N TRP A 75 15.12 -31.21 -15.10
CA TRP A 75 15.54 -32.54 -14.68
C TRP A 75 15.16 -33.64 -15.69
N LEU A 76 14.03 -33.50 -16.37
CA LEU A 76 13.56 -34.39 -17.41
C LEU A 76 14.41 -34.29 -18.70
N ALA A 77 14.89 -33.11 -19.06
CA ALA A 77 15.61 -32.89 -20.32
C ALA A 77 16.83 -33.82 -20.55
N PRO A 78 17.74 -34.00 -19.56
CA PRO A 78 18.83 -35.00 -19.68
C PRO A 78 18.33 -36.43 -19.84
N GLN A 79 17.17 -36.79 -19.27
CA GLN A 79 16.62 -38.13 -19.40
C GLN A 79 16.08 -38.39 -20.82
N ILE A 80 15.45 -37.37 -21.43
CA ILE A 80 15.01 -37.41 -22.83
C ILE A 80 16.22 -37.60 -23.74
N TRP A 81 17.25 -36.78 -23.54
CA TRP A 81 18.50 -36.88 -24.30
C TRP A 81 19.14 -38.27 -24.20
N ARG A 82 19.22 -38.82 -22.99
CA ARG A 82 19.76 -40.15 -22.71
C ARG A 82 18.96 -41.21 -23.47
N LEU A 83 17.62 -41.19 -23.34
CA LEU A 83 16.75 -42.17 -23.99
C LEU A 83 16.85 -42.08 -25.52
N TRP A 84 16.99 -40.89 -26.09
CA TRP A 84 17.16 -40.66 -27.51
C TRP A 84 18.46 -41.36 -28.02
N TYR A 85 19.60 -41.17 -27.37
CA TYR A 85 20.85 -41.76 -27.80
C TYR A 85 20.85 -43.27 -27.61
N GLU A 86 20.39 -43.80 -26.50
CA GLU A 86 20.38 -45.23 -26.21
C GLU A 86 19.40 -46.03 -27.06
N VAL A 87 18.21 -45.50 -27.30
CA VAL A 87 17.11 -46.22 -28.01
C VAL A 87 17.13 -45.95 -29.51
N VAL A 88 17.29 -44.68 -29.92
CA VAL A 88 17.10 -44.24 -31.31
C VAL A 88 18.42 -44.36 -32.10
N THR A 89 19.50 -43.78 -31.55
CA THR A 89 20.75 -43.74 -32.32
C THR A 89 21.61 -44.98 -32.13
N LYS A 90 21.42 -45.73 -31.02
CA LYS A 90 22.24 -46.92 -30.63
C LYS A 90 23.74 -46.66 -30.61
N VAL A 91 24.14 -45.39 -30.44
CA VAL A 91 25.53 -44.94 -30.36
C VAL A 91 25.88 -44.60 -28.93
N SER A 92 27.11 -44.86 -28.52
CA SER A 92 27.63 -44.39 -27.23
C SER A 92 27.53 -42.88 -27.15
N ARG A 93 27.02 -42.39 -26.01
CA ARG A 93 26.75 -40.96 -25.77
C ARG A 93 27.95 -40.07 -26.08
N PRO A 94 27.78 -38.97 -26.82
CA PRO A 94 28.77 -37.91 -26.75
C PRO A 94 28.70 -37.27 -25.35
N GLU A 95 29.80 -37.12 -24.66
CA GLU A 95 29.92 -36.31 -23.45
C GLU A 95 29.66 -34.84 -23.87
N SER A 96 28.45 -34.35 -23.61
CA SER A 96 28.07 -32.99 -23.93
C SER A 96 28.05 -32.13 -22.66
N SER A 97 28.93 -31.14 -22.61
CA SER A 97 28.95 -30.14 -21.53
C SER A 97 27.57 -29.51 -21.29
N LEU A 98 26.76 -29.36 -22.36
CA LEU A 98 25.42 -28.80 -22.27
C LEU A 98 24.48 -29.60 -21.36
N ILE A 99 24.53 -30.92 -21.42
CA ILE A 99 23.69 -31.79 -20.58
C ILE A 99 24.05 -31.65 -19.11
N HIS A 100 25.35 -31.62 -18.81
CA HIS A 100 25.83 -31.42 -17.44
C HIS A 100 25.38 -30.03 -16.92
N ILE A 101 25.43 -28.98 -17.74
CA ILE A 101 24.93 -27.66 -17.38
C ILE A 101 23.43 -27.71 -17.07
N VAL A 102 22.60 -28.31 -17.94
CA VAL A 102 21.14 -28.42 -17.75
C VAL A 102 20.83 -29.22 -16.48
N LEU A 103 21.54 -30.34 -16.26
CA LEU A 103 21.41 -31.14 -15.05
C LEU A 103 21.82 -30.35 -13.80
N PHE A 104 22.87 -29.55 -13.90
CA PHE A 104 23.29 -28.68 -12.80
C PHE A 104 22.29 -27.58 -12.50
N LEU A 105 21.70 -26.98 -13.53
CA LEU A 105 20.78 -25.85 -13.38
C LEU A 105 19.38 -26.23 -12.86
N HIS A 106 18.96 -27.50 -12.89
CA HIS A 106 17.59 -27.91 -12.51
C HIS A 106 17.25 -27.62 -11.04
N VAL A 107 18.24 -27.61 -10.14
CA VAL A 107 18.05 -27.34 -8.71
C VAL A 107 17.73 -25.86 -8.43
N ILE A 108 18.16 -24.94 -9.31
CA ILE A 108 18.01 -23.49 -9.11
C ILE A 108 16.55 -23.04 -9.06
N PRO A 109 15.66 -23.47 -9.98
CA PRO A 109 14.24 -23.17 -9.87
C PRO A 109 13.61 -23.67 -8.56
N PHE A 110 14.06 -24.81 -8.01
CA PHE A 110 13.60 -25.28 -6.70
C PHE A 110 14.03 -24.34 -5.57
N MET A 111 15.28 -23.88 -5.57
CA MET A 111 15.76 -22.88 -4.60
C MET A 111 14.96 -21.56 -4.73
N ALA A 112 14.70 -21.13 -5.95
CA ALA A 112 13.90 -19.95 -6.24
C ALA A 112 12.45 -20.09 -5.73
N ALA A 113 11.85 -21.27 -5.92
CA ALA A 113 10.53 -21.56 -5.39
C ALA A 113 10.48 -21.45 -3.86
N LEU A 114 11.48 -22.01 -3.16
CA LEU A 114 11.58 -21.90 -1.70
C LEU A 114 11.71 -20.43 -1.24
N ALA A 115 12.38 -19.58 -2.01
CA ALA A 115 12.55 -18.18 -1.70
C ALA A 115 11.23 -17.37 -1.79
N LEU A 116 10.27 -17.79 -2.61
CA LEU A 116 8.96 -17.12 -2.77
C LEU A 116 8.06 -17.20 -1.54
N ARG A 117 8.13 -18.29 -0.75
CA ARG A 117 7.34 -18.49 0.49
C ARG A 117 5.85 -18.16 0.34
N PRO A 118 5.10 -18.85 -0.50
CA PRO A 118 3.71 -18.52 -0.81
C PRO A 118 2.76 -18.63 0.40
N HIS A 119 3.17 -19.30 1.47
CA HIS A 119 2.40 -19.46 2.71
C HIS A 119 2.36 -18.20 3.60
N TYR A 120 3.17 -17.17 3.31
CA TYR A 120 3.11 -15.88 3.99
C TYR A 120 2.29 -14.87 3.18
N ARG A 121 1.40 -14.13 3.86
CA ARG A 121 0.65 -13.04 3.28
C ARG A 121 1.57 -11.83 3.09
N GLN A 122 2.20 -11.71 1.94
CA GLN A 122 3.03 -10.55 1.57
C GLN A 122 2.42 -9.82 0.38
N ASN A 123 2.73 -8.51 0.31
CA ASN A 123 2.25 -7.66 -0.78
C ASN A 123 2.80 -8.17 -2.14
N GLU A 124 1.92 -8.48 -3.09
CA GLU A 124 2.29 -9.02 -4.42
C GLU A 124 3.20 -8.08 -5.23
N ARG A 125 3.16 -6.77 -4.90
CA ARG A 125 3.97 -5.75 -5.59
C ARG A 125 5.48 -5.96 -5.53
N LYS A 126 5.98 -6.85 -4.66
CA LYS A 126 7.43 -7.12 -4.50
C LYS A 126 7.91 -8.38 -5.25
N LEU A 127 7.08 -8.99 -6.08
CA LEU A 127 7.41 -10.23 -6.77
C LEU A 127 8.64 -10.07 -7.71
N TYR A 128 8.80 -8.91 -8.36
CA TYR A 128 9.94 -8.63 -9.23
C TYR A 128 11.29 -8.62 -8.50
N LEU A 129 11.34 -8.24 -7.21
CA LEU A 129 12.57 -8.31 -6.42
C LEU A 129 13.02 -9.74 -6.17
N HIS A 130 12.07 -10.68 -6.00
CA HIS A 130 12.40 -12.09 -5.88
C HIS A 130 12.94 -12.68 -7.18
N PHE A 131 12.48 -12.22 -8.34
CA PHE A 131 13.06 -12.62 -9.62
C PHE A 131 14.49 -12.12 -9.79
N LEU A 132 14.80 -10.91 -9.31
CA LEU A 132 16.18 -10.41 -9.28
C LEU A 132 17.07 -11.23 -8.36
N ASP A 133 16.59 -11.59 -7.16
CA ASP A 133 17.32 -12.45 -6.23
C ASP A 133 17.58 -13.83 -6.85
N THR A 134 16.59 -14.39 -7.55
CA THR A 134 16.73 -15.64 -8.29
C THR A 134 17.75 -15.53 -9.42
N GLY A 135 17.73 -14.42 -10.16
CA GLY A 135 18.70 -14.14 -11.22
C GLY A 135 20.14 -14.04 -10.69
N MET A 136 20.32 -13.37 -9.54
CA MET A 136 21.63 -13.29 -8.87
C MET A 136 22.10 -14.66 -8.38
N LEU A 137 21.21 -15.48 -7.81
CA LEU A 137 21.52 -16.84 -7.38
C LEU A 137 21.89 -17.73 -8.58
N LEU A 138 21.13 -17.62 -9.67
CA LEU A 138 21.43 -18.33 -10.93
C LEU A 138 22.81 -17.96 -11.45
N LEU A 139 23.13 -16.65 -11.52
CA LEU A 139 24.41 -16.16 -11.96
C LEU A 139 25.56 -16.71 -11.10
N TRP A 140 25.37 -16.73 -9.77
CA TRP A 140 26.38 -17.26 -8.85
C TRP A 140 26.64 -18.75 -9.06
N TRP A 141 25.59 -19.57 -9.27
CA TRP A 141 25.74 -20.99 -9.57
C TRP A 141 26.38 -21.25 -10.95
N ILE A 142 26.00 -20.48 -11.98
CA ILE A 142 26.65 -20.53 -13.30
C ILE A 142 28.13 -20.18 -13.17
N TYR A 143 28.45 -19.13 -12.41
CA TYR A 143 29.83 -18.76 -12.13
C TYR A 143 30.62 -19.93 -11.51
N LEU A 144 30.08 -20.57 -10.47
CA LEU A 144 30.72 -21.69 -9.81
C LEU A 144 30.96 -22.87 -10.79
N TYR A 145 29.97 -23.15 -11.63
CA TYR A 145 30.10 -24.18 -12.67
C TYR A 145 31.21 -23.85 -13.66
N LEU A 146 31.20 -22.68 -14.25
CA LEU A 146 32.22 -22.25 -15.20
C LEU A 146 33.62 -22.20 -14.57
N PHE A 147 33.71 -21.77 -13.32
CA PHE A 147 34.95 -21.61 -12.61
C PHE A 147 35.56 -22.96 -12.18
N MET A 148 34.77 -23.89 -11.71
CA MET A 148 35.24 -25.19 -11.16
C MET A 148 35.40 -26.24 -12.25
N ILE A 149 34.46 -26.29 -13.21
CA ILE A 149 34.32 -27.41 -14.14
C ILE A 149 34.75 -27.03 -15.55
N GLU A 150 34.10 -26.03 -16.16
CA GLU A 150 34.30 -25.66 -17.56
C GLU A 150 35.74 -25.19 -17.85
N ALA A 151 36.38 -24.55 -16.88
CA ALA A 151 37.77 -24.11 -16.97
C ALA A 151 38.74 -25.24 -17.32
N TRP A 152 38.46 -26.44 -16.86
CA TRP A 152 39.28 -27.63 -17.13
C TRP A 152 38.84 -28.35 -18.41
N GLN A 153 37.56 -28.45 -18.68
CA GLN A 153 37.00 -29.15 -19.85
C GLN A 153 37.37 -28.47 -21.18
N LEU A 154 37.21 -27.14 -21.27
CA LEU A 154 37.50 -26.36 -22.47
C LEU A 154 38.99 -26.46 -22.92
N LYS A 155 39.88 -26.80 -22.04
CA LYS A 155 41.32 -26.91 -22.34
C LYS A 155 41.82 -28.31 -22.53
N GLY A 156 40.94 -29.33 -22.40
CA GLY A 156 41.32 -30.73 -22.53
C GLY A 156 42.37 -31.18 -21.49
N LEU A 157 42.52 -30.42 -20.40
CA LEU A 157 43.58 -30.60 -19.40
C LEU A 157 43.12 -31.46 -18.21
N ALA A 158 41.83 -31.70 -18.05
CA ALA A 158 41.30 -32.61 -17.03
C ALA A 158 40.95 -33.94 -17.66
N GLY A 159 41.49 -35.01 -17.05
CA GLY A 159 40.94 -36.35 -17.29
C GLY A 159 39.48 -36.40 -16.83
N PRO A 160 38.67 -37.32 -17.41
CA PRO A 160 37.24 -37.43 -17.09
C PRO A 160 36.96 -37.57 -15.57
N GLN A 161 37.84 -38.23 -14.86
CA GLN A 161 37.72 -38.48 -13.42
C GLN A 161 37.76 -37.22 -12.56
N LEU A 162 38.66 -36.27 -12.86
CA LEU A 162 38.77 -35.01 -12.08
C LEU A 162 37.60 -34.07 -12.35
N SER A 163 37.14 -33.99 -13.60
CA SER A 163 35.97 -33.22 -14.00
C SER A 163 34.70 -33.73 -13.29
N ASN A 164 34.49 -35.03 -13.25
CA ASN A 164 33.35 -35.67 -12.59
C ASN A 164 33.39 -35.45 -11.08
N LEU A 165 34.56 -35.49 -10.43
CA LEU A 165 34.71 -35.21 -9.00
C LEU A 165 34.28 -33.78 -8.65
N TYR A 166 34.73 -32.76 -9.40
CA TYR A 166 34.34 -31.38 -9.15
C TYR A 166 32.84 -31.16 -9.40
N PHE A 167 32.29 -31.80 -10.43
CA PHE A 167 30.85 -31.78 -10.70
C PHE A 167 30.07 -32.39 -9.53
N GLY A 168 30.46 -33.57 -9.06
CA GLY A 168 29.80 -34.27 -7.96
C GLY A 168 29.80 -33.45 -6.67
N VAL A 169 30.96 -32.91 -6.29
CA VAL A 169 31.09 -32.06 -5.09
C VAL A 169 30.18 -30.80 -5.18
N LEU A 170 30.23 -30.12 -6.31
CA LEU A 170 29.44 -28.89 -6.49
C LEU A 170 27.92 -29.19 -6.51
N TYR A 171 27.55 -30.29 -7.15
CA TYR A 171 26.17 -30.74 -7.24
C TYR A 171 25.63 -31.23 -5.88
N PHE A 172 26.45 -31.95 -5.12
CA PHE A 172 26.13 -32.32 -3.74
C PHE A 172 25.89 -31.10 -2.86
N MET A 173 26.78 -30.09 -2.90
CA MET A 173 26.63 -28.83 -2.16
C MET A 173 25.34 -28.11 -2.52
N GLN A 174 24.97 -28.07 -3.79
CA GLN A 174 23.74 -27.46 -4.27
C GLN A 174 22.49 -28.13 -3.65
N ASN A 175 22.47 -29.46 -3.61
CA ASN A 175 21.38 -30.23 -3.02
C ASN A 175 21.31 -30.08 -1.49
N ILE A 176 22.44 -29.97 -0.80
CA ILE A 176 22.49 -29.67 0.64
C ILE A 176 21.91 -28.28 0.93
N VAL A 177 22.24 -27.27 0.13
CA VAL A 177 21.65 -25.93 0.27
C VAL A 177 20.13 -25.96 0.07
N LEU A 178 19.65 -26.72 -0.94
CA LEU A 178 18.22 -26.91 -1.18
C LEU A 178 17.53 -27.62 0.01
N ALA A 179 18.13 -28.71 0.51
CA ALA A 179 17.62 -29.45 1.66
C ALA A 179 17.57 -28.57 2.91
N PHE A 180 18.64 -27.83 3.21
CA PHE A 180 18.68 -26.92 4.36
C PHE A 180 17.60 -25.84 4.27
N GLY A 181 17.43 -25.19 3.09
CA GLY A 181 16.38 -24.23 2.85
C GLY A 181 14.97 -24.80 3.03
N ALA A 182 14.71 -25.99 2.48
CA ALA A 182 13.43 -26.68 2.63
C ALA A 182 13.19 -27.13 4.09
N GLY A 183 14.22 -27.56 4.81
CA GLY A 183 14.16 -27.93 6.23
C GLY A 183 13.76 -26.76 7.12
N ILE A 184 14.35 -25.57 6.92
CA ILE A 184 13.96 -24.35 7.64
C ILE A 184 12.49 -24.02 7.41
N LEU A 185 12.03 -24.09 6.16
CA LEU A 185 10.64 -23.81 5.81
C LEU A 185 9.68 -24.88 6.35
N PHE A 186 10.10 -26.14 6.38
CA PHE A 186 9.36 -27.23 7.01
C PHE A 186 9.10 -26.97 8.49
N LEU A 187 10.12 -26.50 9.23
CA LEU A 187 9.98 -26.20 10.67
C LEU A 187 9.06 -25.01 10.94
N ARG A 188 9.03 -24.01 10.03
CA ARG A 188 8.31 -22.73 10.22
C ARG A 188 6.94 -22.66 9.55
N SER A 189 6.55 -23.64 8.75
CA SER A 189 5.30 -23.61 7.99
C SER A 189 4.13 -24.30 8.68
N GLY A 190 2.88 -23.90 8.35
CA GLY A 190 1.66 -24.55 8.78
C GLY A 190 1.42 -25.91 8.09
N ARG A 191 0.46 -26.70 8.61
CA ARG A 191 0.22 -28.12 8.26
C ARG A 191 0.26 -28.44 6.75
N ALA A 192 -0.41 -27.64 5.91
CA ALA A 192 -0.48 -27.90 4.48
C ALA A 192 0.87 -27.72 3.78
N TRP A 193 1.54 -26.59 4.01
CA TRP A 193 2.84 -26.28 3.46
C TRP A 193 3.98 -27.10 4.07
N LYS A 194 3.85 -27.47 5.34
CA LYS A 194 4.78 -28.38 6.01
C LYS A 194 4.96 -29.70 5.24
N SER A 195 3.86 -30.23 4.71
CA SER A 195 3.92 -31.45 3.90
C SER A 195 4.66 -31.25 2.56
N ILE A 196 4.52 -30.06 1.92
CA ILE A 196 5.22 -29.74 0.66
C ILE A 196 6.72 -29.59 0.92
N TYR A 197 7.08 -28.71 1.88
CA TYR A 197 8.50 -28.49 2.21
C TYR A 197 9.20 -29.72 2.76
N GLY A 198 8.49 -30.54 3.55
CA GLY A 198 9.00 -31.83 4.04
C GLY A 198 9.30 -32.81 2.91
N SER A 199 8.45 -32.85 1.87
CA SER A 199 8.70 -33.70 0.71
C SER A 199 9.88 -33.18 -0.13
N ILE A 200 10.06 -31.87 -0.28
CA ILE A 200 11.22 -31.26 -0.96
C ILE A 200 12.50 -31.54 -0.15
N PHE A 201 12.46 -31.34 1.18
CA PHE A 201 13.58 -31.63 2.08
C PHE A 201 14.06 -33.07 1.95
N LEU A 202 13.10 -34.01 2.05
CA LEU A 202 13.43 -35.45 1.99
C LEU A 202 13.92 -35.83 0.61
N SER A 203 13.31 -35.32 -0.47
CA SER A 203 13.79 -35.55 -1.83
C SER A 203 15.21 -35.04 -2.04
N ALA A 204 15.52 -33.80 -1.64
CA ALA A 204 16.85 -33.21 -1.79
C ALA A 204 17.90 -33.96 -0.98
N THR A 205 17.55 -34.40 0.24
CA THR A 205 18.45 -35.18 1.10
C THR A 205 18.74 -36.55 0.50
N VAL A 206 17.71 -37.29 0.07
CA VAL A 206 17.87 -38.61 -0.56
C VAL A 206 18.62 -38.49 -1.88
N TYR A 207 18.36 -37.43 -2.65
CA TYR A 207 19.07 -37.20 -3.90
C TYR A 207 20.56 -36.86 -3.70
N ALA A 208 20.87 -35.98 -2.72
CA ALA A 208 22.26 -35.68 -2.35
C ALA A 208 23.03 -36.93 -1.94
N PHE A 209 22.40 -37.79 -1.13
CA PHE A 209 23.01 -39.06 -0.71
C PHE A 209 23.19 -40.00 -1.91
N GLY A 210 22.18 -40.12 -2.79
CA GLY A 210 22.23 -40.93 -4.00
C GLY A 210 23.36 -40.50 -4.97
N THR A 211 23.51 -39.18 -5.15
CA THR A 211 24.63 -38.66 -5.99
C THR A 211 26.00 -38.90 -5.37
N LEU A 212 26.12 -38.79 -4.06
CA LEU A 212 27.38 -39.09 -3.36
C LEU A 212 27.78 -40.59 -3.53
N LEU A 213 26.80 -41.50 -3.43
CA LEU A 213 27.03 -42.92 -3.70
C LEU A 213 27.41 -43.16 -5.15
N LEU A 214 26.74 -42.51 -6.09
CA LEU A 214 27.01 -42.60 -7.52
C LEU A 214 28.43 -42.14 -7.84
N ASP A 215 28.86 -40.98 -7.30
CA ASP A 215 30.21 -40.47 -7.50
C ASP A 215 31.29 -41.43 -6.95
N ARG A 216 31.03 -42.05 -5.79
CA ARG A 216 31.91 -43.08 -5.21
C ARG A 216 32.00 -44.32 -6.11
N GLU A 217 30.87 -44.80 -6.63
CA GLU A 217 30.81 -45.96 -7.53
C GLU A 217 31.55 -45.67 -8.85
N ILE A 218 31.41 -44.48 -9.42
CA ILE A 218 32.11 -44.04 -10.62
C ILE A 218 33.62 -43.95 -10.35
N PHE A 219 34.01 -43.36 -9.22
CA PHE A 219 35.43 -43.22 -8.86
C PHE A 219 36.15 -44.57 -8.73
N HIS A 220 35.48 -45.58 -8.17
CA HIS A 220 36.02 -46.93 -8.02
C HIS A 220 35.81 -47.82 -9.26
N SER A 221 35.30 -47.26 -10.38
CA SER A 221 34.96 -48.01 -11.60
C SER A 221 34.01 -49.20 -11.34
N SER A 222 33.24 -49.09 -10.24
CA SER A 222 32.27 -50.11 -9.82
C SER A 222 30.81 -49.71 -10.19
N TYR A 223 30.62 -48.58 -10.90
CA TYR A 223 29.29 -48.11 -11.27
C TYR A 223 28.64 -49.08 -12.25
N HIS A 224 27.45 -49.48 -11.87
CA HIS A 224 26.55 -50.25 -12.70
C HIS A 224 25.17 -49.58 -12.65
N THR A 225 24.58 -49.34 -13.82
CA THR A 225 23.20 -48.91 -13.92
C THR A 225 22.30 -49.82 -13.11
N SER A 226 21.38 -49.19 -12.31
CA SER A 226 20.44 -49.85 -11.39
C SER A 226 21.01 -50.34 -10.05
N GLY A 227 22.12 -49.75 -9.61
CA GLY A 227 22.62 -49.92 -8.25
C GLY A 227 21.79 -49.18 -7.18
N ILE A 228 22.30 -49.23 -5.94
CA ILE A 228 21.68 -48.53 -4.78
C ILE A 228 21.67 -47.03 -5.00
N SER A 229 22.68 -46.47 -5.67
CA SER A 229 22.76 -45.05 -6.05
C SER A 229 21.60 -44.63 -6.96
N ASP A 230 21.29 -45.47 -7.95
CA ASP A 230 20.17 -45.26 -8.86
C ASP A 230 18.79 -45.35 -8.18
N ALA A 231 18.65 -46.30 -7.23
CA ALA A 231 17.44 -46.43 -6.42
C ALA A 231 17.16 -45.18 -5.58
N ALA A 232 18.19 -44.56 -5.01
CA ALA A 232 18.09 -43.32 -4.27
C ALA A 232 17.63 -42.15 -5.16
N ILE A 233 18.16 -42.05 -6.39
CA ILE A 233 17.75 -41.03 -7.36
C ILE A 233 16.28 -41.22 -7.75
N VAL A 234 15.84 -42.45 -8.04
CA VAL A 234 14.45 -42.78 -8.35
C VAL A 234 13.51 -42.45 -7.17
N ALA A 235 13.92 -42.80 -5.94
CA ALA A 235 13.19 -42.48 -4.73
C ALA A 235 12.99 -40.96 -4.57
N ALA A 236 14.03 -40.18 -4.82
CA ALA A 236 13.93 -38.71 -4.78
C ALA A 236 12.89 -38.16 -5.79
N MET A 237 12.84 -38.72 -7.02
CA MET A 237 11.85 -38.35 -8.02
C MET A 237 10.41 -38.68 -7.59
N MET A 238 10.20 -39.81 -6.89
CA MET A 238 8.90 -40.23 -6.38
C MET A 238 8.31 -39.20 -5.37
N PHE A 239 9.14 -38.53 -4.58
CA PHE A 239 8.67 -37.48 -3.68
C PHE A 239 8.08 -36.29 -4.43
N PHE A 240 8.63 -35.90 -5.58
CA PHE A 240 8.09 -34.81 -6.39
C PHE A 240 6.72 -35.14 -7.00
N VAL A 241 6.48 -36.39 -7.41
CA VAL A 241 5.12 -36.83 -7.80
C VAL A 241 4.16 -36.65 -6.62
N GLY A 242 4.57 -37.03 -5.41
CA GLY A 242 3.80 -36.84 -4.19
C GLY A 242 3.48 -35.36 -3.89
N ILE A 243 4.37 -34.43 -4.24
CA ILE A 243 4.15 -32.99 -4.14
C ILE A 243 3.05 -32.57 -5.13
N GLY A 244 3.13 -33.01 -6.38
CA GLY A 244 2.13 -32.72 -7.42
C GLY A 244 0.73 -33.26 -7.10
N LEU A 245 0.62 -34.37 -6.36
CA LEU A 245 -0.65 -34.98 -5.98
C LEU A 245 -1.28 -34.39 -4.70
N GLN A 246 -0.66 -33.40 -4.06
CA GLN A 246 -1.27 -32.72 -2.92
C GLN A 246 -2.51 -31.93 -3.33
N GLU A 247 -3.44 -31.78 -2.41
CA GLU A 247 -4.55 -30.85 -2.59
C GLU A 247 -4.00 -29.41 -2.54
N THR A 248 -4.60 -28.52 -3.33
CA THR A 248 -4.24 -27.10 -3.33
C THR A 248 -4.34 -26.57 -1.91
N ALA A 249 -3.27 -25.97 -1.41
CA ALA A 249 -3.26 -25.46 -0.05
C ALA A 249 -4.34 -24.37 0.11
N PRO A 250 -5.09 -24.36 1.22
CA PRO A 250 -6.02 -23.28 1.49
C PRO A 250 -5.27 -21.95 1.56
N ALA A 251 -5.97 -20.86 1.23
CA ALA A 251 -5.42 -19.49 1.25
C ALA A 251 -4.62 -19.21 2.53
N PRO A 252 -3.57 -18.41 2.48
CA PRO A 252 -2.68 -18.15 3.59
C PRO A 252 -3.44 -17.62 4.81
N SER A 253 -3.46 -18.41 5.89
CA SER A 253 -4.22 -18.13 7.11
C SER A 253 -3.38 -17.49 8.23
N ILE A 254 -2.09 -17.25 8.00
CA ILE A 254 -1.18 -16.75 9.03
C ILE A 254 -0.84 -15.29 8.72
N SER A 255 -1.43 -14.38 9.50
CA SER A 255 -0.90 -13.03 9.69
C SER A 255 0.34 -13.16 10.59
N VAL A 256 1.50 -13.20 10.00
CA VAL A 256 2.75 -13.16 10.78
C VAL A 256 2.96 -11.71 11.20
N GLU A 257 3.10 -11.48 12.51
CA GLU A 257 3.55 -10.20 13.07
C GLU A 257 4.78 -9.70 12.30
N GLU A 258 4.70 -8.47 11.84
CA GLU A 258 5.73 -7.83 10.99
C GLU A 258 7.14 -7.84 11.58
N SER A 259 7.28 -8.04 12.90
CA SER A 259 8.55 -8.02 13.62
C SER A 259 9.51 -9.17 13.25
N VAL A 260 9.01 -10.35 12.89
CA VAL A 260 9.84 -11.51 12.49
C VAL A 260 10.32 -11.38 11.04
N MET A 261 9.63 -10.58 10.23
CA MET A 261 9.94 -10.40 8.81
C MET A 261 11.10 -9.42 8.54
N SER A 262 11.34 -8.45 9.42
CA SER A 262 12.41 -7.46 9.22
C SER A 262 13.82 -8.10 9.22
N GLY A 263 14.04 -9.08 10.08
CA GLY A 263 15.32 -9.77 10.18
C GLY A 263 15.71 -10.58 8.93
N TYR A 264 14.72 -11.15 8.23
CA TYR A 264 15.01 -12.06 7.11
C TYR A 264 15.24 -11.35 5.77
N SER A 265 14.64 -10.20 5.54
CA SER A 265 14.93 -9.38 4.34
C SER A 265 16.38 -8.86 4.37
N ILE A 266 16.90 -8.65 5.56
CA ILE A 266 18.30 -8.24 5.77
C ILE A 266 19.27 -9.36 5.34
N TRP A 267 18.96 -10.64 5.60
CA TRP A 267 19.79 -11.76 5.22
C TRP A 267 19.87 -12.00 3.71
N GLN A 268 18.80 -11.77 2.95
CA GLN A 268 18.81 -11.90 1.48
C GLN A 268 19.78 -10.91 0.83
N GLY A 269 19.79 -9.66 1.30
CA GLY A 269 20.77 -8.67 0.85
C GLY A 269 22.21 -9.03 1.19
N ARG A 270 22.42 -9.58 2.39
CA ARG A 270 23.74 -10.04 2.85
C ARG A 270 24.25 -11.24 2.08
N LEU A 271 23.38 -12.18 1.69
CA LEU A 271 23.77 -13.32 0.85
C LEU A 271 24.26 -12.89 -0.54
N ALA A 272 23.60 -11.90 -1.15
CA ALA A 272 24.07 -11.34 -2.43
C ALA A 272 25.43 -10.65 -2.29
N MET A 273 25.68 -9.95 -1.18
CA MET A 273 26.99 -9.35 -0.89
C MET A 273 28.06 -10.42 -0.62
N LEU A 274 27.72 -11.48 0.12
CA LEU A 274 28.64 -12.60 0.35
C LEU A 274 28.99 -13.30 -0.98
N ALA A 275 28.02 -13.49 -1.87
CA ALA A 275 28.27 -14.02 -3.21
C ALA A 275 29.22 -13.11 -4.00
N LEU A 276 29.02 -11.79 -3.97
CA LEU A 276 29.89 -10.82 -4.65
C LEU A 276 31.34 -10.87 -4.12
N ILE A 277 31.52 -10.96 -2.80
CA ILE A 277 32.85 -11.03 -2.17
C ILE A 277 33.51 -12.38 -2.41
N SER A 278 32.73 -13.47 -2.42
CA SER A 278 33.28 -14.84 -2.62
C SER A 278 33.93 -15.03 -3.98
N MET A 279 33.40 -14.37 -5.04
CA MET A 279 33.94 -14.51 -6.40
C MET A 279 35.40 -14.05 -6.54
N PRO A 280 35.78 -12.83 -6.17
CA PRO A 280 37.16 -12.39 -6.22
C PRO A 280 38.04 -13.14 -5.21
N CYS A 281 37.55 -13.50 -4.03
CA CYS A 281 38.30 -14.30 -3.05
C CYS A 281 38.66 -15.68 -3.59
N MET A 282 37.71 -16.35 -4.25
CA MET A 282 37.97 -17.62 -4.91
C MET A 282 38.96 -17.46 -6.06
N ALA A 283 38.82 -16.42 -6.88
CA ALA A 283 39.76 -16.13 -7.97
C ALA A 283 41.20 -15.93 -7.45
N LEU A 284 41.35 -15.09 -6.43
CA LEU A 284 42.66 -14.83 -5.79
C LEU A 284 43.20 -16.09 -5.11
N GLY A 285 42.38 -16.81 -4.36
CA GLY A 285 42.82 -18.04 -3.68
C GLY A 285 43.39 -19.08 -4.66
N ILE A 286 42.75 -19.25 -5.81
CA ILE A 286 43.25 -20.19 -6.81
C ILE A 286 44.48 -19.66 -7.54
N ILE A 287 44.61 -18.37 -7.79
CA ILE A 287 45.84 -17.78 -8.38
C ILE A 287 47.03 -18.04 -7.46
N TYR A 288 46.87 -17.90 -6.13
CA TYR A 288 47.95 -18.05 -5.18
C TYR A 288 48.23 -19.50 -4.75
N PHE A 289 47.19 -20.34 -4.63
CA PHE A 289 47.31 -21.68 -4.04
C PHE A 289 47.18 -22.82 -5.06
N SER A 290 46.79 -22.54 -6.31
CA SER A 290 46.61 -23.57 -7.33
C SER A 290 47.76 -23.56 -8.32
N HIS A 291 48.37 -24.72 -8.58
CA HIS A 291 49.35 -24.93 -9.64
C HIS A 291 48.66 -25.20 -11.00
N ALA A 292 47.50 -24.59 -11.24
CA ALA A 292 46.78 -24.77 -12.48
C ALA A 292 47.52 -24.16 -13.68
N PRO A 293 47.43 -24.76 -14.87
CA PRO A 293 47.99 -24.20 -16.10
C PRO A 293 47.53 -22.77 -16.36
N TYR A 294 48.38 -21.93 -16.93
CA TYR A 294 48.10 -20.51 -17.22
C TYR A 294 46.77 -20.29 -17.95
N ALA A 295 46.47 -21.16 -18.92
CA ALA A 295 45.22 -21.07 -19.70
C ALA A 295 43.96 -21.25 -18.85
N VAL A 296 43.99 -22.13 -17.83
CA VAL A 296 42.88 -22.33 -16.87
C VAL A 296 42.75 -21.13 -15.94
N THR A 297 43.88 -20.65 -15.43
CA THR A 297 43.93 -19.49 -14.53
C THR A 297 43.40 -18.22 -15.24
N LEU A 298 43.80 -17.98 -16.48
CA LEU A 298 43.32 -16.87 -17.29
C LEU A 298 41.81 -16.97 -17.58
N PHE A 299 41.30 -18.15 -17.89
CA PHE A 299 39.85 -18.37 -18.09
C PHE A 299 39.07 -18.08 -16.81
N ARG A 300 39.52 -18.62 -15.67
CA ARG A 300 38.91 -18.36 -14.34
C ARG A 300 38.91 -16.89 -13.99
N PHE A 301 40.01 -16.19 -14.28
CA PHE A 301 40.08 -14.75 -14.07
C PHE A 301 39.03 -13.98 -14.91
N LYS A 302 38.93 -14.29 -16.22
CA LYS A 302 37.94 -13.69 -17.12
C LYS A 302 36.51 -13.93 -16.65
N VAL A 303 36.17 -15.16 -16.28
CA VAL A 303 34.85 -15.55 -15.77
C VAL A 303 34.53 -14.82 -14.47
N SER A 304 35.50 -14.77 -13.53
CA SER A 304 35.31 -14.05 -12.26
C SER A 304 35.10 -12.56 -12.47
N PHE A 305 35.89 -11.95 -13.34
CA PHE A 305 35.78 -10.52 -13.66
C PHE A 305 34.42 -10.19 -14.29
N GLY A 306 33.99 -10.99 -15.28
CA GLY A 306 32.68 -10.82 -15.93
C GLY A 306 31.52 -11.04 -14.94
N ALA A 307 31.59 -12.07 -14.11
CA ALA A 307 30.55 -12.38 -13.12
C ALA A 307 30.43 -11.27 -12.06
N VAL A 308 31.56 -10.73 -11.58
CA VAL A 308 31.57 -9.61 -10.62
C VAL A 308 30.89 -8.37 -11.22
N ILE A 309 31.22 -8.03 -12.48
CA ILE A 309 30.57 -6.88 -13.15
C ILE A 309 29.07 -7.07 -13.24
N VAL A 310 28.60 -8.22 -13.77
CA VAL A 310 27.17 -8.48 -13.95
C VAL A 310 26.45 -8.51 -12.61
N LEU A 311 27.01 -9.15 -11.59
CA LEU A 311 26.40 -9.21 -10.26
C LEU A 311 26.34 -7.83 -9.61
N SER A 312 27.41 -7.02 -9.76
CA SER A 312 27.43 -5.63 -9.26
C SER A 312 26.36 -4.78 -9.91
N LEU A 313 26.15 -4.90 -11.22
CA LEU A 313 25.10 -4.18 -11.94
C LEU A 313 23.70 -4.63 -11.48
N LEU A 314 23.48 -5.93 -11.26
CA LEU A 314 22.21 -6.44 -10.73
C LEU A 314 21.93 -5.94 -9.30
N ILE A 315 22.96 -5.92 -8.45
CA ILE A 315 22.86 -5.39 -7.07
C ILE A 315 22.56 -3.89 -7.11
N ALA A 316 23.26 -3.11 -7.94
CA ALA A 316 23.02 -1.67 -8.10
C ALA A 316 21.59 -1.39 -8.62
N PHE A 317 21.14 -2.15 -9.60
CA PHE A 317 19.76 -2.06 -10.12
C PHE A 317 18.72 -2.40 -9.05
N LYS A 318 18.93 -3.47 -8.30
CA LYS A 318 18.06 -3.83 -7.16
C LYS A 318 18.03 -2.72 -6.12
N GLN A 319 19.19 -2.15 -5.77
CA GLN A 319 19.29 -1.07 -4.80
C GLN A 319 18.54 0.19 -5.26
N MET A 320 18.65 0.53 -6.56
CA MET A 320 17.91 1.64 -7.15
C MET A 320 16.39 1.44 -7.02
N LEU A 321 15.89 0.22 -7.30
CA LEU A 321 14.46 -0.10 -7.16
C LEU A 321 14.00 -0.01 -5.70
N LEU A 322 14.80 -0.51 -4.75
CA LEU A 322 14.50 -0.42 -3.32
C LEU A 322 14.48 1.02 -2.83
N ASN A 323 15.44 1.84 -3.25
CA ASN A 323 15.50 3.24 -2.87
C ASN A 323 14.30 4.03 -3.42
N ARG A 324 13.85 3.76 -4.65
CA ARG A 324 12.63 4.37 -5.21
C ARG A 324 11.38 4.00 -4.41
N GLU A 325 11.26 2.73 -4.05
CA GLU A 325 10.11 2.27 -3.24
C GLU A 325 10.14 2.86 -1.83
N LEU A 326 11.32 2.94 -1.20
CA LEU A 326 11.49 3.58 0.11
C LEU A 326 11.11 5.07 0.05
N ALA A 327 11.58 5.81 -0.94
CA ALA A 327 11.24 7.23 -1.13
C ALA A 327 9.72 7.41 -1.26
N ARG A 328 9.06 6.56 -2.04
CA ARG A 328 7.60 6.59 -2.20
C ARG A 328 6.86 6.32 -0.89
N LEU A 329 7.29 5.32 -0.13
CA LEU A 329 6.67 4.98 1.16
C LEU A 329 6.86 6.11 2.20
N LEU A 330 8.04 6.74 2.21
CA LEU A 330 8.32 7.90 3.07
C LEU A 330 7.41 9.07 2.72
N GLN A 331 7.23 9.38 1.44
CA GLN A 331 6.32 10.43 1.00
C GLN A 331 4.87 10.15 1.43
N GLN A 332 4.37 8.93 1.20
CA GLN A 332 3.03 8.54 1.63
C GLN A 332 2.84 8.64 3.16
N SER A 333 3.87 8.25 3.92
CA SER A 333 3.85 8.37 5.39
C SER A 333 3.78 9.83 5.83
N GLN A 334 4.57 10.72 5.21
CA GLN A 334 4.54 12.16 5.52
C GLN A 334 3.18 12.80 5.19
N GLU A 335 2.58 12.45 4.05
CA GLU A 335 1.24 12.92 3.69
C GLU A 335 0.17 12.45 4.68
N THR A 336 0.28 11.20 5.16
CA THR A 336 -0.66 10.65 6.15
C THR A 336 -0.51 11.36 7.50
N ILE A 337 0.72 11.56 7.98
CA ILE A 337 1.01 12.27 9.23
C ILE A 337 0.49 13.71 9.17
N SER A 338 0.69 14.39 8.04
CA SER A 338 0.18 15.77 7.85
C SER A 338 -1.35 15.84 7.92
N LYS A 339 -2.05 14.87 7.28
CA LYS A 339 -3.51 14.78 7.36
C LYS A 339 -4.01 14.47 8.77
N GLU A 340 -3.35 13.55 9.46
CA GLU A 340 -3.69 13.18 10.83
C GLU A 340 -3.53 14.38 11.78
N LYS A 341 -2.43 15.12 11.66
CA LYS A 341 -2.22 16.34 12.44
C LYS A 341 -3.29 17.39 12.20
N HIS A 342 -3.66 17.62 10.93
CA HIS A 342 -4.74 18.56 10.59
C HIS A 342 -6.08 18.15 11.20
N LEU A 343 -6.43 16.85 11.14
CA LEU A 343 -7.64 16.33 11.76
C LEU A 343 -7.61 16.47 13.28
N GLN A 344 -6.46 16.23 13.91
CA GLN A 344 -6.29 16.39 15.35
C GLN A 344 -6.47 17.83 15.79
N ASP A 345 -5.86 18.80 15.08
CA ASP A 345 -6.04 20.23 15.35
C ASP A 345 -7.52 20.64 15.21
N HIS A 346 -8.22 20.09 14.24
CA HIS A 346 -9.66 20.33 14.03
C HIS A 346 -10.51 19.75 15.16
N LEU A 347 -10.21 18.53 15.64
CA LEU A 347 -10.90 17.90 16.75
C LEU A 347 -10.70 18.70 18.05
N VAL A 348 -9.46 19.12 18.35
CA VAL A 348 -9.17 19.94 19.54
C VAL A 348 -9.93 21.28 19.51
N SER A 349 -9.99 21.94 18.35
CA SER A 349 -10.76 23.16 18.18
C SER A 349 -12.27 22.94 18.37
N SER A 350 -12.82 21.87 17.80
CA SER A 350 -14.23 21.50 17.95
C SER A 350 -14.58 21.16 19.42
N GLU A 351 -13.73 20.41 20.10
CA GLU A 351 -13.94 20.05 21.52
C GLU A 351 -13.92 21.29 22.42
N LYS A 352 -12.99 22.23 22.20
CA LYS A 352 -12.95 23.52 22.91
C LYS A 352 -14.23 24.32 22.68
N MET A 353 -14.76 24.35 21.45
CA MET A 353 -16.01 25.02 21.13
C MET A 353 -17.22 24.38 21.81
N ALA A 354 -17.29 23.06 21.80
CA ALA A 354 -18.39 22.32 22.47
C ALA A 354 -18.37 22.58 23.99
N ALA A 355 -17.21 22.55 24.64
CA ALA A 355 -17.06 22.85 26.06
C ALA A 355 -17.46 24.32 26.38
N LEU A 356 -17.04 25.27 25.54
CA LEU A 356 -17.45 26.69 25.67
C LEU A 356 -18.96 26.82 25.52
N GLY A 357 -19.57 26.09 24.58
CA GLY A 357 -21.00 26.07 24.37
C GLY A 357 -21.81 25.65 25.59
N GLN A 358 -21.39 24.56 26.26
CA GLN A 358 -22.05 24.09 27.48
C GLN A 358 -21.93 25.10 28.64
N LEU A 359 -20.75 25.70 28.83
CA LEU A 359 -20.52 26.69 29.89
C LEU A 359 -21.36 27.95 29.66
N VAL A 360 -21.43 28.43 28.40
CA VAL A 360 -22.20 29.62 28.01
C VAL A 360 -23.69 29.36 28.20
N ALA A 361 -24.21 28.20 27.84
CA ALA A 361 -25.63 27.87 28.00
C ALA A 361 -26.06 27.89 29.48
N GLY A 362 -25.25 27.34 30.39
CA GLY A 362 -25.52 27.42 31.83
C GLY A 362 -25.46 28.83 32.37
N ALA A 363 -24.40 29.59 32.05
CA ALA A 363 -24.23 30.96 32.51
C ALA A 363 -25.30 31.90 31.95
N ALA A 364 -25.72 31.71 30.67
CA ALA A 364 -26.78 32.52 30.06
C ALA A 364 -28.12 32.40 30.81
N HIS A 365 -28.47 31.19 31.24
CA HIS A 365 -29.70 30.96 32.00
C HIS A 365 -29.65 31.67 33.38
N GLU A 366 -28.52 31.59 34.05
CA GLU A 366 -28.29 32.24 35.38
C GLU A 366 -28.23 33.78 35.28
N ILE A 367 -27.71 34.33 34.17
CA ILE A 367 -27.64 35.78 33.95
C ILE A 367 -29.01 36.33 33.49
N ASN A 368 -29.75 35.59 32.68
CA ASN A 368 -31.08 36.06 32.21
C ASN A 368 -32.09 36.19 33.34
N ASN A 369 -31.99 35.38 34.41
CA ASN A 369 -32.92 35.46 35.55
C ASN A 369 -32.88 36.82 36.24
N PRO A 370 -31.72 37.33 36.77
CA PRO A 370 -31.66 38.65 37.40
C PRO A 370 -31.92 39.78 36.41
N LEU A 371 -31.52 39.66 35.14
CA LEU A 371 -31.82 40.66 34.13
C LEU A 371 -33.33 40.83 33.88
N THR A 372 -34.09 39.74 33.87
CA THR A 372 -35.55 39.79 33.76
C THR A 372 -36.19 40.50 34.96
N ALA A 373 -35.70 40.27 36.17
CA ALA A 373 -36.16 40.99 37.34
C ALA A 373 -35.83 42.49 37.30
N ILE A 374 -34.59 42.86 36.91
CA ILE A 374 -34.17 44.26 36.74
C ILE A 374 -35.04 44.97 35.71
N LEU A 375 -35.31 44.32 34.57
CA LEU A 375 -36.18 44.85 33.54
C LEU A 375 -37.61 45.06 34.06
N GLY A 376 -38.19 44.05 34.75
CA GLY A 376 -39.54 44.15 35.32
C GLY A 376 -39.65 45.30 36.35
N TYR A 377 -38.65 45.45 37.24
CA TYR A 377 -38.65 46.57 38.18
C TYR A 377 -38.44 47.92 37.47
N SER A 378 -37.63 47.99 36.45
CA SER A 378 -37.42 49.20 35.65
C SER A 378 -38.67 49.64 34.92
N ASP A 379 -39.38 48.69 34.31
CA ASP A 379 -40.64 48.95 33.57
C ASP A 379 -41.75 49.40 34.53
N LEU A 380 -41.91 48.78 35.71
CA LEU A 380 -42.83 49.18 36.76
C LEU A 380 -42.57 50.60 37.29
N LEU A 381 -41.30 50.97 37.45
CA LEU A 381 -40.88 52.29 37.87
C LEU A 381 -41.08 53.35 36.77
N GLU A 382 -40.97 53.03 35.50
CA GLU A 382 -41.25 53.91 34.36
C GLU A 382 -42.74 54.28 34.27
N GLU A 383 -43.66 53.40 34.68
CA GLU A 383 -45.09 53.58 34.72
C GLU A 383 -45.57 54.50 35.89
N ASP A 384 -44.73 54.69 36.95
CA ASP A 384 -45.09 55.54 38.07
C ASP A 384 -45.00 57.00 37.70
N THR A 385 -46.21 57.65 37.67
CA THR A 385 -46.38 59.05 37.34
C THR A 385 -45.84 60.00 38.42
N ALA A 386 -45.57 59.53 39.65
CA ALA A 386 -45.10 60.33 40.77
C ALA A 386 -43.56 60.54 40.80
N LEU A 387 -42.84 59.88 39.95
CA LEU A 387 -41.40 59.97 39.83
C LEU A 387 -40.96 61.33 39.25
N ARG A 388 -39.89 61.88 39.90
CA ARG A 388 -39.23 63.11 39.36
C ARG A 388 -38.54 62.74 38.03
N GLU A 389 -38.48 63.71 37.10
CA GLU A 389 -37.93 63.55 35.76
C GLU A 389 -36.49 63.05 35.76
N GLU A 390 -35.64 63.48 36.69
CA GLU A 390 -34.26 63.01 36.88
C GLU A 390 -34.25 61.56 37.24
N THR A 391 -35.14 61.10 38.15
CA THR A 391 -35.19 59.67 38.59
C THR A 391 -35.73 58.80 37.46
N ARG A 392 -36.74 59.27 36.69
CA ARG A 392 -37.26 58.59 35.52
C ARG A 392 -36.20 58.43 34.44
N SER A 393 -35.36 59.41 34.19
CA SER A 393 -34.23 59.32 33.27
C SER A 393 -33.20 58.26 33.72
N LEU A 394 -32.96 58.14 35.04
CA LEU A 394 -32.04 57.10 35.59
C LEU A 394 -32.63 55.69 35.44
N VAL A 395 -33.93 55.51 35.71
CA VAL A 395 -34.66 54.23 35.51
C VAL A 395 -34.60 53.79 34.06
N GLN A 396 -34.88 54.74 33.13
CA GLN A 396 -34.77 54.45 31.70
C GLN A 396 -33.37 54.00 31.29
N LYS A 397 -32.32 54.63 31.80
CA LYS A 397 -30.94 54.22 31.55
C LYS A 397 -30.66 52.81 32.09
N ILE A 398 -31.15 52.44 33.28
CA ILE A 398 -31.03 51.11 33.88
C ILE A 398 -31.72 50.07 32.96
N GLY A 399 -32.96 50.32 32.57
CA GLY A 399 -33.71 49.45 31.67
C GLY A 399 -33.02 49.25 30.30
N GLN A 400 -32.45 50.34 29.75
CA GLN A 400 -31.66 50.25 28.53
C GLN A 400 -30.43 49.37 28.66
N GLN A 401 -29.68 49.52 29.77
CA GLN A 401 -28.49 48.68 30.02
C GLN A 401 -28.88 47.22 30.23
N ALA A 402 -29.92 46.93 30.98
CA ALA A 402 -30.43 45.58 31.19
C ALA A 402 -30.85 44.91 29.87
N ARG A 403 -31.65 45.62 29.02
CA ARG A 403 -32.01 45.13 27.67
C ARG A 403 -30.80 44.91 26.78
N ARG A 404 -29.78 45.74 26.89
CA ARG A 404 -28.51 45.58 26.17
C ARG A 404 -27.76 44.34 26.61
N THR A 405 -27.61 44.11 27.92
CA THR A 405 -26.96 42.95 28.49
C THR A 405 -27.67 41.65 28.11
N LYS A 406 -29.02 41.65 28.17
CA LYS A 406 -29.84 40.51 27.72
C LYS A 406 -29.52 40.12 26.28
N ARG A 407 -29.49 41.10 25.36
CA ARG A 407 -29.12 40.86 23.95
C ARG A 407 -27.70 40.31 23.77
N LEU A 408 -26.74 40.74 24.58
CA LEU A 408 -25.39 40.23 24.55
C LEU A 408 -25.34 38.76 24.96
N VAL A 409 -26.09 38.40 26.01
CA VAL A 409 -26.18 37.02 26.51
C VAL A 409 -26.88 36.10 25.49
N GLU A 410 -27.98 36.60 24.87
CA GLU A 410 -28.67 35.85 23.80
C GLU A 410 -27.77 35.61 22.58
N ASN A 411 -26.97 36.59 22.17
CA ASN A 411 -26.03 36.44 21.06
C ASN A 411 -24.91 35.42 21.41
N LEU A 412 -24.45 35.43 22.66
CA LEU A 412 -23.45 34.46 23.14
C LEU A 412 -24.01 33.03 23.19
N LEU A 413 -25.28 32.90 23.63
CA LEU A 413 -26.00 31.63 23.65
C LEU A 413 -26.22 31.07 22.24
N ASN A 414 -26.65 31.91 21.30
CA ASN A 414 -26.86 31.53 19.90
C ASN A 414 -25.55 31.11 19.21
N PHE A 415 -24.42 31.71 19.61
CA PHE A 415 -23.08 31.29 19.16
C PHE A 415 -22.68 29.92 19.72
N ALA A 416 -23.05 29.64 20.97
CA ALA A 416 -22.68 28.43 21.67
C ALA A 416 -23.58 27.21 21.34
N GLN A 417 -24.86 27.46 21.02
CA GLN A 417 -25.84 26.44 20.63
C GLN A 417 -25.83 26.23 19.12
N GLN A 418 -24.84 25.47 18.62
CA GLN A 418 -24.90 24.93 17.26
C GLN A 418 -25.97 23.83 17.20
N THR A 419 -27.19 24.18 16.84
CA THR A 419 -28.22 23.19 16.48
C THR A 419 -27.76 22.47 15.18
N PRO A 420 -27.92 21.13 15.10
CA PRO A 420 -27.62 20.43 13.86
C PRO A 420 -28.36 21.07 12.69
N ALA A 421 -27.62 21.53 11.69
CA ALA A 421 -28.16 22.19 10.52
C ALA A 421 -29.00 21.23 9.68
N GLU A 422 -30.27 21.55 9.43
CA GLU A 422 -31.08 20.79 8.48
C GLU A 422 -30.75 21.29 7.05
N LYS A 423 -29.79 20.61 6.41
CA LYS A 423 -29.27 21.00 5.09
C LYS A 423 -30.25 20.63 3.99
N THR A 424 -30.88 21.65 3.41
CA THR A 424 -31.79 21.55 2.25
C THR A 424 -31.14 22.16 1.00
N SER A 425 -31.82 22.04 -0.14
CA SER A 425 -31.39 22.70 -1.38
C SER A 425 -31.77 24.20 -1.35
N VAL A 426 -30.78 25.09 -1.34
CA VAL A 426 -30.93 26.52 -1.10
C VAL A 426 -30.59 27.36 -2.33
N HIS A 427 -31.41 28.34 -2.63
CA HIS A 427 -31.15 29.37 -3.64
C HIS A 427 -30.47 30.59 -2.99
N ILE A 428 -29.19 30.79 -3.24
CA ILE A 428 -28.41 31.89 -2.65
C ILE A 428 -28.94 33.28 -3.04
N ASN A 429 -29.32 33.48 -4.31
CA ASN A 429 -29.86 34.78 -4.76
C ASN A 429 -31.14 35.13 -4.03
N ALA A 430 -32.04 34.18 -3.78
CA ALA A 430 -33.27 34.42 -3.03
C ALA A 430 -32.96 34.81 -1.57
N LEU A 431 -31.96 34.12 -0.94
CA LEU A 431 -31.54 34.44 0.43
C LEU A 431 -30.90 35.82 0.54
N LEU A 432 -30.05 36.20 -0.42
CA LEU A 432 -29.45 37.54 -0.46
C LEU A 432 -30.51 38.64 -0.68
N ASN A 433 -31.48 38.42 -1.56
CA ASN A 433 -32.60 39.36 -1.74
C ASN A 433 -33.40 39.53 -0.44
N ASN A 434 -33.67 38.44 0.28
CA ASN A 434 -34.32 38.49 1.59
C ASN A 434 -33.47 39.30 2.60
N ALA A 435 -32.16 39.05 2.68
CA ALA A 435 -31.25 39.81 3.53
C ALA A 435 -31.24 41.31 3.19
N VAL A 436 -31.25 41.65 1.91
CA VAL A 436 -31.35 43.05 1.42
C VAL A 436 -32.65 43.70 1.85
N GLN A 437 -33.81 43.06 1.63
CA GLN A 437 -35.11 43.57 2.03
C GLN A 437 -35.20 43.83 3.54
N LEU A 438 -34.66 42.97 4.36
CA LEU A 438 -34.62 43.14 5.80
C LEU A 438 -33.78 44.34 6.25
N ARG A 439 -32.85 44.81 5.41
CA ARG A 439 -31.95 45.92 5.71
C ARG A 439 -32.24 47.22 4.95
N GLU A 440 -33.13 47.21 3.98
CA GLU A 440 -33.47 48.36 3.17
C GLU A 440 -33.93 49.58 3.98
N PRO A 441 -34.73 49.43 5.09
CA PRO A 441 -35.09 50.57 5.94
C PRO A 441 -33.89 51.23 6.61
N ASP A 442 -32.88 50.45 7.00
CA ASP A 442 -31.65 50.93 7.65
C ASP A 442 -30.73 51.69 6.67
N LEU A 443 -30.80 51.38 5.38
CA LEU A 443 -29.97 51.95 4.33
C LEU A 443 -30.55 53.28 3.80
N SER A 444 -31.87 53.38 3.70
CA SER A 444 -32.58 54.53 3.09
C SER A 444 -32.40 55.84 3.85
N GLY A 445 -32.05 55.79 5.16
CA GLY A 445 -31.79 57.00 5.97
C GLY A 445 -30.33 57.45 6.10
N LYS A 446 -29.33 56.72 5.53
CA LYS A 446 -27.92 56.81 5.92
C LYS A 446 -26.96 57.03 4.75
N LYS A 447 -27.25 57.88 3.77
CA LYS A 447 -26.32 58.19 2.63
C LYS A 447 -25.54 56.99 2.05
N ILE A 448 -26.12 55.77 2.11
CA ILE A 448 -25.52 54.53 1.64
C ILE A 448 -26.21 54.13 0.34
N LYS A 449 -25.41 53.97 -0.75
CA LYS A 449 -25.92 53.47 -2.05
C LYS A 449 -25.72 51.95 -2.11
N LEU A 450 -26.80 51.19 -2.30
CA LEU A 450 -26.77 49.76 -2.50
C LEU A 450 -26.66 49.43 -4.00
N LYS A 451 -25.71 48.55 -4.36
CA LYS A 451 -25.54 47.97 -5.70
C LYS A 451 -25.63 46.45 -5.60
N VAL A 452 -26.61 45.84 -6.24
CA VAL A 452 -26.81 44.38 -6.25
C VAL A 452 -26.64 43.89 -7.67
N LYS A 453 -25.70 42.96 -7.87
CA LYS A 453 -25.39 42.31 -9.15
C LYS A 453 -25.34 40.80 -8.93
N LEU A 454 -26.45 40.13 -9.08
CA LEU A 454 -26.59 38.68 -8.88
C LEU A 454 -26.59 37.99 -10.24
N GLU A 455 -25.80 36.92 -10.37
CA GLU A 455 -25.77 36.05 -11.56
C GLU A 455 -27.10 35.30 -11.66
N PRO A 456 -27.85 35.38 -12.79
CA PRO A 456 -29.19 34.80 -12.90
C PRO A 456 -29.26 33.30 -12.70
N ASP A 457 -28.33 32.55 -13.31
CA ASP A 457 -28.30 31.09 -13.35
C ASP A 457 -27.38 30.49 -12.30
N LEU A 458 -27.41 31.05 -11.08
CA LEU A 458 -26.55 30.55 -9.98
C LEU A 458 -27.01 29.17 -9.53
N PRO A 459 -26.09 28.15 -9.48
CA PRO A 459 -26.44 26.82 -9.02
C PRO A 459 -26.92 26.84 -7.56
N ARG A 460 -27.78 25.89 -7.21
CA ARG A 460 -28.18 25.66 -5.82
C ARG A 460 -27.02 25.14 -4.99
N ILE A 461 -27.11 25.35 -3.69
CA ILE A 461 -26.19 24.77 -2.72
C ILE A 461 -26.97 23.94 -1.72
N ARG A 462 -26.30 22.96 -1.08
CA ARG A 462 -26.89 22.19 0.02
C ARG A 462 -26.54 22.84 1.35
N GLY A 463 -27.51 23.41 2.06
CA GLY A 463 -27.27 24.17 3.28
C GLY A 463 -28.49 24.47 4.12
N ASP A 464 -28.27 25.07 5.29
CA ASP A 464 -29.31 25.62 6.16
C ASP A 464 -29.54 27.08 5.79
N SER A 465 -30.76 27.39 5.32
CA SER A 465 -31.12 28.72 4.87
C SER A 465 -31.06 29.77 5.98
N ASN A 466 -31.37 29.40 7.24
CA ASN A 466 -31.38 30.34 8.36
C ASN A 466 -29.94 30.69 8.78
N GLN A 467 -29.07 29.70 8.85
CA GLN A 467 -27.64 29.90 9.17
C GLN A 467 -26.96 30.77 8.10
N LEU A 468 -27.21 30.49 6.82
CA LEU A 468 -26.63 31.26 5.72
C LEU A 468 -27.20 32.70 5.67
N LEU A 469 -28.49 32.86 5.94
CA LEU A 469 -29.10 34.20 6.08
C LEU A 469 -28.41 34.99 7.21
N GLN A 470 -28.14 34.35 8.34
CA GLN A 470 -27.42 34.96 9.45
C GLN A 470 -26.01 35.43 9.04
N VAL A 471 -25.28 34.62 8.27
CA VAL A 471 -23.97 34.99 7.71
C VAL A 471 -24.07 36.25 6.87
N PHE A 472 -25.01 36.31 5.93
CA PHE A 472 -25.17 37.46 5.02
C PHE A 472 -25.59 38.71 5.79
N LEU A 473 -26.53 38.60 6.72
CA LEU A 473 -26.94 39.73 7.57
C LEU A 473 -25.79 40.27 8.42
N HIS A 474 -24.96 39.40 8.95
CA HIS A 474 -23.80 39.79 9.76
C HIS A 474 -22.75 40.56 8.94
N MET A 475 -22.42 40.07 7.75
CA MET A 475 -21.49 40.75 6.85
C MET A 475 -22.06 42.09 6.36
N MET A 476 -23.33 42.13 6.03
CA MET A 476 -24.00 43.38 5.64
C MET A 476 -24.01 44.41 6.79
N ASN A 477 -24.26 43.97 8.03
CA ASN A 477 -24.20 44.84 9.20
C ASN A 477 -22.82 45.46 9.40
N ASN A 478 -21.77 44.65 9.28
CA ASN A 478 -20.39 45.13 9.41
C ASN A 478 -20.05 46.14 8.31
N ALA A 479 -20.49 45.90 7.07
CA ALA A 479 -20.31 46.84 5.97
C ALA A 479 -21.08 48.16 6.20
N VAL A 480 -22.33 48.10 6.69
CA VAL A 480 -23.15 49.29 7.01
C VAL A 480 -22.49 50.09 8.14
N ASP A 481 -22.00 49.46 9.20
CA ASP A 481 -21.32 50.14 10.29
C ASP A 481 -20.06 50.87 9.79
N ALA A 482 -19.22 50.19 8.97
CA ALA A 482 -18.03 50.80 8.37
C ALA A 482 -18.34 51.98 7.44
N LEU A 483 -19.44 51.90 6.69
CA LEU A 483 -19.91 52.97 5.83
C LEU A 483 -20.47 54.19 6.64
N GLN A 484 -21.15 53.93 7.76
CA GLN A 484 -21.61 54.98 8.64
C GLN A 484 -20.46 55.75 9.30
N GLU A 485 -19.45 55.06 9.77
CA GLU A 485 -18.24 55.67 10.31
C GLU A 485 -17.46 56.49 9.28
N ALA A 486 -17.55 56.12 7.99
CA ALA A 486 -16.96 56.85 6.88
C ALA A 486 -17.83 58.02 6.36
N GLY A 487 -19.03 58.23 6.94
CA GLY A 487 -19.96 59.32 6.53
C GLY A 487 -20.83 59.01 5.30
N GLY A 488 -20.87 57.75 4.86
CA GLY A 488 -21.63 57.25 3.72
C GLY A 488 -20.79 56.44 2.75
N GLY A 489 -21.36 55.98 1.64
CA GLY A 489 -20.62 55.24 0.62
C GLY A 489 -21.47 54.24 -0.17
N VAL A 490 -20.81 53.18 -0.70
CA VAL A 490 -21.43 52.17 -1.56
C VAL A 490 -21.26 50.79 -0.95
N LEU A 491 -22.38 50.07 -0.78
CA LEU A 491 -22.38 48.63 -0.48
C LEU A 491 -22.68 47.86 -1.77
N THR A 492 -21.80 46.99 -2.18
CA THR A 492 -21.94 46.18 -3.39
C THR A 492 -22.05 44.69 -3.04
N ILE A 493 -23.09 44.03 -3.53
CA ILE A 493 -23.28 42.58 -3.38
C ILE A 493 -23.21 41.94 -4.76
N THR A 494 -22.37 40.96 -4.92
CA THR A 494 -22.24 40.23 -6.20
C THR A 494 -22.22 38.73 -5.95
N THR A 495 -22.81 37.96 -6.87
CA THR A 495 -22.72 36.52 -6.90
C THR A 495 -22.12 36.06 -8.23
N GLN A 496 -21.35 34.98 -8.21
CA GLN A 496 -20.75 34.40 -9.39
C GLN A 496 -20.61 32.89 -9.20
N SER A 497 -20.89 32.15 -10.27
CA SER A 497 -20.61 30.71 -10.35
C SER A 497 -19.25 30.48 -10.99
N GLN A 498 -18.40 29.64 -10.39
CA GLN A 498 -17.09 29.31 -10.92
C GLN A 498 -16.80 27.81 -10.71
N GLY A 499 -17.03 27.01 -11.74
CA GLY A 499 -16.94 25.55 -11.64
C GLY A 499 -17.96 25.01 -10.63
N ASN A 500 -17.50 24.23 -9.64
CA ASN A 500 -18.34 23.66 -8.59
C ASN A 500 -18.55 24.58 -7.38
N TRP A 501 -18.29 25.88 -7.52
CA TRP A 501 -18.36 26.85 -6.42
C TRP A 501 -19.27 28.00 -6.73
N VAL A 502 -20.10 28.38 -5.75
CA VAL A 502 -20.86 29.61 -5.70
C VAL A 502 -20.07 30.60 -4.87
N THR A 503 -19.67 31.70 -5.49
CA THR A 503 -18.91 32.79 -4.84
C THR A 503 -19.82 33.98 -4.59
N ILE A 504 -19.90 34.41 -3.34
CA ILE A 504 -20.65 35.60 -2.89
C ILE A 504 -19.63 36.63 -2.42
N ARG A 505 -19.74 37.89 -2.92
CA ARG A 505 -18.90 38.99 -2.50
C ARG A 505 -19.76 40.12 -1.94
N ILE A 506 -19.46 40.57 -0.74
CA ILE A 506 -20.08 41.71 -0.08
C ILE A 506 -18.96 42.74 0.16
N SER A 507 -19.00 43.83 -0.59
CA SER A 507 -17.96 44.85 -0.64
C SER A 507 -18.49 46.20 -0.20
N ASP A 508 -17.75 46.89 0.65
CA ASP A 508 -18.02 48.27 1.07
C ASP A 508 -16.89 49.22 0.63
N THR A 509 -17.17 50.53 0.68
CA THR A 509 -16.22 51.62 0.47
C THR A 509 -15.91 52.36 1.77
N GLY A 510 -15.97 51.67 2.92
CA GLY A 510 -15.75 52.22 4.24
C GLY A 510 -14.26 52.35 4.61
N LEU A 511 -13.96 52.28 5.90
CA LEU A 511 -12.61 52.50 6.44
C LEU A 511 -11.65 51.32 6.18
N GLY A 512 -12.15 50.15 5.78
CA GLY A 512 -11.37 48.93 5.65
C GLY A 512 -11.07 48.25 7.01
N ILE A 513 -10.17 47.26 6.98
CA ILE A 513 -9.88 46.38 8.13
C ILE A 513 -8.38 46.43 8.43
N GLN A 514 -8.01 46.69 9.67
CA GLN A 514 -6.61 46.81 10.09
C GLN A 514 -5.88 45.47 10.10
N GLU A 515 -6.52 44.39 10.63
CA GLU A 515 -5.94 43.06 10.77
C GLU A 515 -6.85 41.99 10.16
N PRO A 516 -6.90 41.85 8.81
CA PRO A 516 -7.82 40.91 8.15
C PRO A 516 -7.67 39.46 8.57
N GLN A 517 -6.50 39.06 9.07
CA GLN A 517 -6.22 37.70 9.49
C GLN A 517 -6.86 37.34 10.84
N LYS A 518 -7.10 38.33 11.72
CA LYS A 518 -7.62 38.12 13.08
C LYS A 518 -9.13 38.31 13.20
N ILE A 519 -9.81 38.86 12.17
CA ILE A 519 -11.24 39.21 12.29
C ILE A 519 -12.16 38.01 12.52
N PHE A 520 -11.71 36.83 12.23
CA PHE A 520 -12.45 35.58 12.45
C PHE A 520 -12.11 34.94 13.82
N ASP A 521 -11.14 35.50 14.57
CA ASP A 521 -10.85 35.04 15.92
C ASP A 521 -11.99 35.39 16.87
N PRO A 522 -12.43 34.47 17.74
CA PRO A 522 -13.48 34.77 18.73
C PRO A 522 -13.07 35.94 19.63
N PHE A 523 -14.01 36.83 19.94
CA PHE A 523 -13.85 38.04 20.76
C PHE A 523 -12.96 39.12 20.14
N TYR A 524 -12.40 38.95 18.96
CA TYR A 524 -11.70 40.04 18.27
C TYR A 524 -12.68 41.12 17.76
N THR A 525 -12.49 42.38 18.16
CA THR A 525 -13.26 43.52 17.71
C THR A 525 -12.45 44.80 17.79
N THR A 526 -12.58 45.65 16.78
CA THR A 526 -12.05 47.01 16.75
C THR A 526 -13.08 48.05 17.25
N LYS A 527 -14.33 47.62 17.47
CA LYS A 527 -15.41 48.52 17.94
C LYS A 527 -15.25 48.80 19.44
N PRO A 528 -15.65 50.02 19.91
CA PRO A 528 -15.61 50.38 21.33
C PRO A 528 -16.36 49.38 22.22
N VAL A 529 -15.90 49.25 23.46
CA VAL A 529 -16.49 48.33 24.45
C VAL A 529 -18.02 48.49 24.48
N GLY A 530 -18.72 47.40 24.23
CA GLY A 530 -20.15 47.31 24.22
C GLY A 530 -20.85 47.64 22.88
N LYS A 531 -20.13 47.97 21.81
CA LYS A 531 -20.70 48.09 20.44
C LYS A 531 -20.38 46.89 19.55
N GLY A 532 -19.41 46.06 19.92
CA GLY A 532 -19.09 44.82 19.22
C GLY A 532 -18.82 43.69 20.21
N THR A 533 -19.32 42.48 19.94
CA THR A 533 -19.08 41.28 20.76
C THR A 533 -17.85 40.53 20.32
N GLY A 534 -17.35 40.77 19.10
CA GLY A 534 -16.26 39.99 18.48
C GLY A 534 -16.64 38.55 18.13
N LEU A 535 -17.92 38.15 18.28
CA LEU A 535 -18.36 36.77 18.02
C LEU A 535 -19.02 36.58 16.67
N GLY A 536 -19.44 37.65 16.01
CA GLY A 536 -20.26 37.57 14.79
C GLY A 536 -19.52 37.00 13.58
N LEU A 537 -18.29 37.45 13.36
CA LEU A 537 -17.49 36.93 12.24
C LEU A 537 -16.91 35.54 12.50
N SER A 538 -16.61 35.21 13.75
CA SER A 538 -16.20 33.83 14.11
C SER A 538 -17.38 32.85 13.95
N ALA A 539 -18.62 33.27 14.28
CA ALA A 539 -19.81 32.48 13.96
C ALA A 539 -20.00 32.29 12.44
N CYS A 540 -19.84 33.37 11.65
CA CYS A 540 -19.89 33.27 10.19
C CYS A 540 -18.86 32.27 9.63
N TYR A 541 -17.64 32.28 10.17
CA TYR A 541 -16.58 31.32 9.80
C TYR A 541 -17.02 29.90 10.09
N GLY A 542 -17.53 29.61 11.29
CA GLY A 542 -18.02 28.27 11.66
C GLY A 542 -19.16 27.80 10.75
N ILE A 543 -20.16 28.64 10.52
CA ILE A 543 -21.30 28.31 9.64
C ILE A 543 -20.82 27.99 8.21
N VAL A 544 -19.95 28.81 7.64
CA VAL A 544 -19.45 28.61 6.27
C VAL A 544 -18.62 27.31 6.18
N GLN A 545 -17.79 27.01 7.18
CA GLN A 545 -17.02 25.76 7.26
C GLN A 545 -17.95 24.53 7.37
N ASP A 546 -18.98 24.58 8.20
CA ASP A 546 -19.98 23.52 8.33
C ASP A 546 -20.73 23.23 7.02
N HIS A 547 -20.81 24.23 6.14
CA HIS A 547 -21.34 24.08 4.79
C HIS A 547 -20.29 23.64 3.75
N GLY A 548 -19.08 23.30 4.18
CA GLY A 548 -17.98 22.90 3.29
C GLY A 548 -17.43 24.05 2.44
N GLY A 549 -17.67 25.28 2.87
CA GLY A 549 -17.28 26.51 2.19
C GLY A 549 -15.99 27.14 2.73
N GLU A 550 -15.64 28.28 2.14
CA GLU A 550 -14.50 29.11 2.53
C GLU A 550 -14.95 30.56 2.67
N ILE A 551 -14.53 31.26 3.74
CA ILE A 551 -14.75 32.68 3.92
C ILE A 551 -13.41 33.39 4.05
N LYS A 552 -13.26 34.50 3.30
CA LYS A 552 -12.08 35.39 3.33
C LYS A 552 -12.49 36.83 3.40
N CYS A 553 -11.57 37.67 3.86
CA CYS A 553 -11.71 39.12 3.82
C CYS A 553 -10.44 39.76 3.27
N GLU A 554 -10.63 40.76 2.44
CA GLU A 554 -9.55 41.55 1.82
C GLU A 554 -9.91 43.04 1.80
N ASN A 555 -8.90 43.91 1.97
CA ASN A 555 -9.10 45.36 1.81
C ASN A 555 -9.12 45.74 0.33
N ASN A 556 -10.01 46.64 -0.04
CA ASN A 556 -10.13 47.14 -1.40
C ASN A 556 -9.05 48.18 -1.71
N PRO A 557 -8.46 48.22 -2.92
CA PRO A 557 -7.40 49.18 -3.29
C PRO A 557 -7.84 50.64 -3.15
N ASN A 558 -9.14 50.89 -3.30
CA ASN A 558 -9.74 52.24 -3.26
C ASN A 558 -10.41 52.57 -1.92
N GLY A 559 -10.10 51.85 -0.86
CA GLY A 559 -10.73 51.96 0.46
C GLY A 559 -11.93 51.03 0.64
N GLY A 560 -12.19 50.62 1.90
CA GLY A 560 -13.20 49.65 2.28
C GLY A 560 -12.71 48.21 2.29
N ALA A 561 -13.60 47.26 2.55
CA ALA A 561 -13.32 45.84 2.63
C ALA A 561 -14.27 45.02 1.75
N THR A 562 -13.80 43.83 1.37
CA THR A 562 -14.61 42.82 0.66
C THR A 562 -14.57 41.51 1.41
N PHE A 563 -15.72 41.02 1.81
CA PHE A 563 -15.91 39.67 2.29
C PHE A 563 -16.24 38.76 1.11
N VAL A 564 -15.55 37.64 1.01
CA VAL A 564 -15.73 36.64 -0.04
C VAL A 564 -16.12 35.34 0.62
N VAL A 565 -17.31 34.82 0.31
CA VAL A 565 -17.78 33.50 0.74
C VAL A 565 -17.86 32.60 -0.48
N LYS A 566 -17.28 31.42 -0.40
CA LYS A 566 -17.39 30.38 -1.41
C LYS A 566 -18.11 29.18 -0.81
N LEU A 567 -19.15 28.70 -1.48
CA LEU A 567 -19.92 27.52 -1.06
C LEU A 567 -19.93 26.48 -2.20
N PRO A 568 -19.85 25.18 -1.88
CA PRO A 568 -19.92 24.17 -2.92
C PRO A 568 -21.31 24.13 -3.57
N ALA A 569 -21.32 24.12 -4.91
CA ALA A 569 -22.55 23.96 -5.67
C ALA A 569 -23.09 22.52 -5.49
N GLU A 570 -24.42 22.41 -5.43
CA GLU A 570 -25.10 21.12 -5.45
C GLU A 570 -24.88 20.47 -6.82
N VAL A 571 -24.18 19.31 -6.86
CA VAL A 571 -24.00 18.53 -8.09
C VAL A 571 -25.37 17.97 -8.46
N GLN A 572 -26.00 18.50 -9.49
CA GLN A 572 -27.18 17.84 -10.08
C GLN A 572 -26.71 16.48 -10.63
N PRO A 573 -27.34 15.36 -10.24
CA PRO A 573 -27.10 14.11 -10.96
C PRO A 573 -27.46 14.36 -12.42
N ALA A 574 -26.51 14.10 -13.33
CA ALA A 574 -26.74 14.18 -14.76
C ALA A 574 -28.04 13.44 -15.11
N ASP A 575 -28.93 14.12 -15.83
CA ASP A 575 -30.26 13.66 -16.23
C ASP A 575 -30.24 12.17 -16.57
N SER A 576 -30.97 11.37 -15.82
CA SER A 576 -31.33 10.02 -16.24
C SER A 576 -32.07 10.15 -17.56
N PRO A 577 -31.71 9.40 -18.62
CA PRO A 577 -32.43 9.47 -19.88
C PRO A 577 -33.91 9.17 -19.64
N PRO A 578 -34.82 9.82 -20.36
CA PRO A 578 -36.25 9.64 -20.15
C PRO A 578 -36.59 8.16 -20.33
N SER A 579 -37.19 7.59 -19.28
CA SER A 579 -37.76 6.25 -19.31
C SER A 579 -38.64 6.13 -20.56
N SER A 580 -38.18 5.35 -21.56
CA SER A 580 -38.96 5.03 -22.74
C SER A 580 -40.27 4.39 -22.29
N ALA A 581 -41.35 5.06 -22.62
CA ALA A 581 -42.73 4.60 -22.43
C ALA A 581 -42.88 3.16 -22.92
N ALA A 582 -43.38 2.28 -22.06
CA ALA A 582 -43.85 0.96 -22.45
C ALA A 582 -44.97 1.11 -23.51
N PRO A 583 -44.98 0.34 -24.58
CA PRO A 583 -46.12 0.30 -25.49
C PRO A 583 -47.28 -0.40 -24.78
N ALA A 584 -48.40 0.29 -24.73
CA ALA A 584 -49.70 -0.26 -24.34
C ALA A 584 -50.19 -1.20 -25.44
N GLY A 585 -50.68 -2.36 -25.07
CA GLY A 585 -51.82 -3.02 -25.67
C GLY A 585 -51.51 -4.10 -26.72
N GLN A 586 -51.72 -5.31 -26.52
CA GLN A 586 -52.88 -6.15 -26.85
C GLN A 586 -52.69 -7.56 -26.32
#